data_dec39465f70bb4b2b5a079a005d790c4
#
_entry.id   dec39465f70bb4b2b5a079a005d790c4
#
_cell.length_a   1.000
_cell.length_b   1.000
_cell.length_c   1.000
_cell.angle_alpha   90.00
_cell.angle_beta   90.00
_cell.angle_gamma   90.00
#
_symmetry.space_group_name_H-M   'P 1'
#
loop_
_entity.id
_entity.type
_entity.pdbx_description
1 polymer ?
#
loop_
_entity_poly.entity_id
_entity_poly.type
_entity_poly.pdbx_seq_one_letter_code
_entity_poly.pdbx_strand_id
1 'polypeptide(L)'
;NDHKALKRVFSLNLTLFIVLGVIILLLSESVGLWFLNNKMKIPFNRMVAAQWVYQCSIVAFIINMLSTPYRSIIIAREKMKIFAYSSIIETVLKLGIVFLLLISPVDKLITYAVLMLLITVGTSGFYYLYCKHYYAECRYSFVWDKSLLKDILGYTGWNVIGILSGIGKSAGVNLLLN
;
A
#
# COMPACT_ATOMS: atom_id res chain seq x y z
N ASN A 1 11.84 -28.89 3.33
CA ASN A 1 10.35 -28.69 3.38
C ASN A 1 9.96 -27.23 3.61
N ASP A 2 10.74 -26.41 4.30
CA ASP A 2 10.38 -25.05 4.67
C ASP A 2 10.23 -24.08 3.48
N HIS A 3 11.09 -24.19 2.46
CA HIS A 3 11.01 -23.35 1.27
C HIS A 3 9.70 -23.53 0.46
N LYS A 4 9.17 -24.78 0.40
CA LYS A 4 7.90 -25.03 -0.28
C LYS A 4 6.71 -24.47 0.52
N ALA A 5 6.76 -24.58 1.84
CA ALA A 5 5.74 -24.02 2.71
C ALA A 5 5.74 -22.49 2.62
N LEU A 6 6.91 -21.85 2.70
CA LEU A 6 7.05 -20.40 2.57
C LEU A 6 6.55 -19.88 1.22
N LYS A 7 6.88 -20.57 0.13
CA LYS A 7 6.37 -20.24 -1.21
C LYS A 7 4.85 -20.32 -1.30
N ARG A 8 4.22 -21.32 -0.65
CA ARG A 8 2.75 -21.45 -0.61
C ARG A 8 2.11 -20.29 0.15
N VAL A 9 2.63 -19.98 1.34
CA VAL A 9 2.15 -18.84 2.15
C VAL A 9 2.30 -17.53 1.40
N PHE A 10 3.45 -17.28 0.77
CA PHE A 10 3.69 -16.10 -0.04
C PHE A 10 2.70 -15.97 -1.21
N SER A 11 2.55 -17.05 -1.98
CA SER A 11 1.67 -17.05 -3.15
C SER A 11 0.21 -16.85 -2.78
N LEU A 12 -0.24 -17.46 -1.69
CA LEU A 12 -1.60 -17.31 -1.19
C LEU A 12 -1.83 -15.87 -0.67
N ASN A 13 -0.90 -15.32 0.10
CA ASN A 13 -0.94 -13.93 0.53
C ASN A 13 -1.01 -12.97 -0.65
N LEU A 14 -0.15 -13.15 -1.66
CA LEU A 14 -0.16 -12.29 -2.85
C LEU A 14 -1.50 -12.39 -3.59
N THR A 15 -2.07 -13.59 -3.71
CA THR A 15 -3.41 -13.79 -4.32
C THR A 15 -4.48 -13.03 -3.52
N LEU A 16 -4.46 -13.11 -2.19
CA LEU A 16 -5.39 -12.37 -1.33
C LEU A 16 -5.27 -10.85 -1.53
N PHE A 17 -4.05 -10.33 -1.60
CA PHE A 17 -3.82 -8.91 -1.85
C PHE A 17 -4.27 -8.48 -3.24
N ILE A 18 -4.12 -9.34 -4.27
CA ILE A 18 -4.65 -9.07 -5.62
C ILE A 18 -6.18 -9.00 -5.59
N VAL A 19 -6.85 -9.99 -4.98
CA VAL A 19 -8.31 -10.00 -4.88
C VAL A 19 -8.83 -8.79 -4.11
N LEU A 20 -8.21 -8.47 -2.97
CA LEU A 20 -8.56 -7.30 -2.18
C LEU A 20 -8.32 -6.00 -2.96
N GLY A 21 -7.22 -5.92 -3.71
CA GLY A 21 -6.91 -4.78 -4.59
C GLY A 21 -7.97 -4.55 -5.66
N VAL A 22 -8.45 -5.62 -6.29
CA VAL A 22 -9.54 -5.54 -7.29
C VAL A 22 -10.84 -5.05 -6.63
N ILE A 23 -11.19 -5.58 -5.46
CA ILE A 23 -12.38 -5.13 -4.72
C ILE A 23 -12.28 -3.65 -4.37
N ILE A 24 -11.15 -3.21 -3.84
CA ILE A 24 -10.92 -1.80 -3.49
C ILE A 24 -10.97 -0.91 -4.74
N LEU A 25 -10.39 -1.36 -5.85
CA LEU A 25 -10.45 -0.62 -7.11
C LEU A 25 -11.90 -0.44 -7.56
N LEU A 26 -12.70 -1.50 -7.58
CA LEU A 26 -14.11 -1.43 -7.98
C LEU A 26 -14.91 -0.51 -7.04
N LEU A 27 -14.68 -0.59 -5.73
CA LEU A 27 -15.34 0.29 -4.77
C LEU A 27 -14.91 1.75 -4.94
N SER A 28 -13.64 2.00 -5.18
CA SER A 28 -13.13 3.35 -5.41
C SER A 28 -13.69 3.95 -6.68
N GLU A 29 -13.74 3.20 -7.78
CA GLU A 29 -14.27 3.68 -9.05
C GLU A 29 -15.80 3.90 -9.00
N SER A 30 -16.54 3.12 -8.22
CA SER A 30 -17.99 3.27 -8.09
C SER A 30 -18.37 4.32 -7.04
N VAL A 31 -18.13 4.02 -5.77
CA VAL A 31 -18.54 4.86 -4.63
C VAL A 31 -17.67 6.10 -4.49
N GLY A 32 -16.36 5.94 -4.70
CA GLY A 32 -15.41 7.02 -4.50
C GLY A 32 -15.55 8.12 -5.55
N LEU A 33 -15.69 7.79 -6.83
CA LEU A 33 -15.95 8.79 -7.87
C LEU A 33 -17.32 9.44 -7.70
N TRP A 34 -18.34 8.68 -7.32
CA TRP A 34 -19.66 9.26 -7.01
C TRP A 34 -19.55 10.29 -5.87
N PHE A 35 -18.84 9.97 -4.81
CA PHE A 35 -18.62 10.86 -3.67
C PHE A 35 -17.85 12.12 -4.08
N LEU A 36 -16.77 11.96 -4.84
CA LEU A 36 -15.94 13.07 -5.33
C LEU A 36 -16.75 14.04 -6.19
N ASN A 37 -17.61 13.52 -7.08
CA ASN A 37 -18.35 14.34 -8.01
C ASN A 37 -19.62 14.98 -7.38
N ASN A 38 -20.26 14.34 -6.40
CA ASN A 38 -21.56 14.78 -5.89
C ASN A 38 -21.55 15.37 -4.48
N LYS A 39 -20.56 15.00 -3.65
CA LYS A 39 -20.55 15.40 -2.24
C LYS A 39 -19.44 16.38 -1.90
N MET A 40 -18.35 16.40 -2.66
CA MET A 40 -17.24 17.33 -2.38
C MET A 40 -17.51 18.69 -3.03
N LYS A 41 -17.33 19.76 -2.25
CA LYS A 41 -17.42 21.15 -2.71
C LYS A 41 -16.09 21.57 -3.32
N ILE A 42 -15.79 21.10 -4.53
CA ILE A 42 -14.58 21.47 -5.27
C ILE A 42 -14.92 22.53 -6.31
N PRO A 43 -14.17 23.64 -6.42
CA PRO A 43 -14.36 24.61 -7.50
C PRO A 43 -14.22 23.96 -8.87
N PHE A 44 -15.09 24.34 -9.83
CA PHE A 44 -15.12 23.72 -11.16
C PHE A 44 -13.79 23.72 -11.88
N ASN A 45 -13.00 24.79 -11.74
CA ASN A 45 -11.67 24.93 -12.33
C ASN A 45 -10.60 23.99 -11.71
N ARG A 46 -10.88 23.36 -10.56
CA ARG A 46 -10.00 22.40 -9.86
C ARG A 46 -10.46 20.95 -9.93
N MET A 47 -11.61 20.69 -10.53
CA MET A 47 -12.20 19.35 -10.59
C MET A 47 -11.31 18.36 -11.34
N VAL A 48 -10.72 18.78 -12.45
CA VAL A 48 -9.79 17.93 -13.23
C VAL A 48 -8.56 17.56 -12.40
N ALA A 49 -7.99 18.52 -11.68
CA ALA A 49 -6.84 18.27 -10.82
C ALA A 49 -7.20 17.29 -9.68
N ALA A 50 -8.38 17.44 -9.08
CA ALA A 50 -8.87 16.54 -8.03
C ALA A 50 -9.06 15.10 -8.55
N GLN A 51 -9.59 14.93 -9.75
CA GLN A 51 -9.73 13.61 -10.38
C GLN A 51 -8.37 12.96 -10.64
N TRP A 52 -7.39 13.70 -11.16
CA TRP A 52 -6.02 13.19 -11.35
C TRP A 52 -5.38 12.73 -10.04
N VAL A 53 -5.48 13.56 -8.98
CA VAL A 53 -4.97 13.20 -7.65
C VAL A 53 -5.66 11.94 -7.12
N TYR A 54 -6.96 11.86 -7.29
CA TYR A 54 -7.75 10.71 -6.86
C TYR A 54 -7.27 9.42 -7.55
N GLN A 55 -7.17 9.42 -8.88
CA GLN A 55 -6.72 8.25 -9.63
C GLN A 55 -5.29 7.85 -9.29
N CYS A 56 -4.36 8.82 -9.23
CA CYS A 56 -2.99 8.55 -8.82
C CYS A 56 -2.93 7.94 -7.40
N SER A 57 -3.77 8.41 -6.47
CA SER A 57 -3.82 7.91 -5.10
C SER A 57 -4.33 6.47 -5.03
N ILE A 58 -5.37 6.10 -5.80
CA ILE A 58 -5.87 4.73 -5.86
C ILE A 58 -4.79 3.80 -6.41
N VAL A 59 -4.16 4.17 -7.53
CA VAL A 59 -3.10 3.37 -8.14
C VAL A 59 -1.92 3.20 -7.18
N ALA A 60 -1.48 4.28 -6.54
CA ALA A 60 -0.40 4.25 -5.56
C ALA A 60 -0.75 3.35 -4.36
N PHE A 61 -2.00 3.41 -3.87
CA PHE A 61 -2.47 2.56 -2.78
C PHE A 61 -2.41 1.07 -3.15
N ILE A 62 -2.92 0.70 -4.33
CA ILE A 62 -2.92 -0.68 -4.81
C ILE A 62 -1.49 -1.20 -4.97
N ILE A 63 -0.59 -0.40 -5.57
CA ILE A 63 0.83 -0.77 -5.73
C ILE A 63 1.50 -0.97 -4.37
N ASN A 64 1.28 -0.09 -3.40
CA ASN A 64 1.78 -0.24 -2.04
C ASN A 64 1.27 -1.52 -1.39
N MET A 65 -0.01 -1.80 -1.53
CA MET A 65 -0.64 -2.99 -0.98
C MET A 65 -0.05 -4.28 -1.57
N LEU A 66 0.15 -4.33 -2.90
CA LEU A 66 0.78 -5.45 -3.59
C LEU A 66 2.27 -5.61 -3.24
N SER A 67 2.94 -4.56 -2.79
CA SER A 67 4.34 -4.64 -2.34
C SER A 67 4.49 -5.19 -0.92
N THR A 68 3.41 -5.25 -0.12
CA THR A 68 3.43 -5.69 1.28
C THR A 68 3.99 -7.10 1.47
N PRO A 69 3.59 -8.14 0.69
CA PRO A 69 4.17 -9.48 0.83
C PRO A 69 5.68 -9.51 0.61
N TYR A 70 6.19 -8.71 -0.31
CA TYR A 70 7.65 -8.64 -0.58
C TYR A 70 8.40 -7.98 0.58
N ARG A 71 7.87 -6.90 1.15
CA ARG A 71 8.42 -6.27 2.36
C ARG A 71 8.43 -7.23 3.55
N SER A 72 7.36 -8.00 3.72
CA SER A 72 7.25 -8.99 4.80
C SER A 72 8.33 -10.08 4.72
N ILE A 73 8.70 -10.54 3.52
CA ILE A 73 9.80 -11.51 3.35
C ILE A 73 11.14 -10.91 3.75
N ILE A 74 11.44 -9.67 3.37
CA ILE A 74 12.69 -8.99 3.75
C ILE A 74 12.80 -8.89 5.28
N ILE A 75 11.69 -8.56 5.96
CA ILE A 75 11.62 -8.49 7.42
C ILE A 75 11.78 -9.90 8.02
N ALA A 76 11.08 -10.90 7.50
CA ALA A 76 11.17 -12.28 7.98
C ALA A 76 12.56 -12.90 7.80
N ARG A 77 13.35 -12.42 6.83
CA ARG A 77 14.74 -12.80 6.60
C ARG A 77 15.74 -11.94 7.39
N GLU A 78 15.26 -11.12 8.33
CA GLU A 78 16.07 -10.25 9.20
C GLU A 78 16.96 -9.25 8.43
N LYS A 79 16.63 -8.97 7.15
CA LYS A 79 17.36 -7.99 6.32
C LYS A 79 16.91 -6.56 6.59
N MET A 80 16.81 -6.20 7.88
CA MET A 80 16.33 -4.88 8.34
C MET A 80 17.12 -3.70 7.74
N LYS A 81 18.42 -3.89 7.43
CA LYS A 81 19.25 -2.85 6.81
C LYS A 81 18.68 -2.38 5.47
N ILE A 82 18.20 -3.32 4.62
CA ILE A 82 17.65 -3.00 3.30
C ILE A 82 16.35 -2.22 3.45
N PHE A 83 15.50 -2.65 4.39
CA PHE A 83 14.26 -1.95 4.70
C PHE A 83 14.54 -0.52 5.19
N ALA A 84 15.51 -0.35 6.11
CA ALA A 84 15.89 0.95 6.64
C ALA A 84 16.43 1.89 5.55
N TYR A 85 17.37 1.43 4.72
CA TYR A 85 17.92 2.23 3.63
C TYR A 85 16.85 2.63 2.61
N SER A 86 15.98 1.69 2.22
CA SER A 86 14.87 1.99 1.30
C SER A 86 13.91 3.04 1.87
N SER A 87 13.60 2.95 3.17
CA SER A 87 12.74 3.91 3.85
C SER A 87 13.36 5.31 3.92
N ILE A 88 14.68 5.38 4.19
CA ILE A 88 15.41 6.66 4.21
C ILE A 88 15.39 7.28 2.81
N ILE A 89 15.72 6.51 1.77
CA ILE A 89 15.72 6.99 0.38
C ILE A 89 14.32 7.48 0.00
N GLU A 90 13.28 6.71 0.30
CA GLU A 90 11.89 7.08 0.04
C GLU A 90 11.52 8.42 0.72
N THR A 91 11.93 8.61 1.97
CA THR A 91 11.66 9.83 2.72
C THR A 91 12.41 11.03 2.13
N VAL A 92 13.67 10.87 1.77
CA VAL A 92 14.48 11.93 1.12
C VAL A 92 13.88 12.30 -0.24
N LEU A 93 13.45 11.33 -1.03
CA LEU A 93 12.79 11.59 -2.32
C LEU A 93 11.47 12.33 -2.13
N LYS A 94 10.64 11.96 -1.14
CA LYS A 94 9.40 12.68 -0.82
C LYS A 94 9.66 14.11 -0.38
N LEU A 95 10.70 14.34 0.41
CA LEU A 95 11.13 15.68 0.79
C LEU A 95 11.60 16.49 -0.45
N GLY A 96 12.36 15.85 -1.34
CA GLY A 96 12.78 16.44 -2.61
C GLY A 96 11.61 16.90 -3.48
N ILE A 97 10.51 16.13 -3.52
CA ILE A 97 9.28 16.53 -4.22
C ILE A 97 8.74 17.85 -3.68
N VAL A 98 8.71 18.03 -2.35
CA VAL A 98 8.19 19.27 -1.73
C VAL A 98 9.00 20.48 -2.19
N PHE A 99 10.34 20.38 -2.24
CA PHE A 99 11.19 21.45 -2.76
C PHE A 99 10.98 21.67 -4.25
N LEU A 100 10.83 20.63 -5.05
CA LEU A 100 10.59 20.73 -6.48
C LEU A 100 9.27 21.42 -6.81
N LEU A 101 8.24 21.22 -5.97
CA LEU A 101 6.95 21.90 -6.09
C LEU A 101 7.01 23.41 -5.84
N LEU A 102 7.99 23.89 -5.06
CA LEU A 102 8.18 25.33 -4.85
C LEU A 102 8.60 26.04 -6.14
N ILE A 103 9.37 25.37 -6.99
CA ILE A 103 9.97 25.91 -8.21
C ILE A 103 9.10 25.60 -9.45
N SER A 104 8.17 24.64 -9.35
CA SER A 104 7.36 24.17 -10.49
C SER A 104 6.38 25.24 -10.98
N PRO A 105 6.36 25.54 -12.28
CA PRO A 105 5.39 26.45 -12.90
C PRO A 105 4.06 25.77 -13.23
N VAL A 106 3.98 24.44 -13.12
CA VAL A 106 2.80 23.61 -13.46
C VAL A 106 1.88 23.52 -12.25
N ASP A 107 0.64 23.02 -12.46
CA ASP A 107 -0.30 22.79 -11.36
C ASP A 107 0.33 21.87 -10.29
N LYS A 108 0.59 22.48 -9.13
CA LYS A 108 1.31 21.86 -8.02
C LYS A 108 0.63 20.61 -7.53
N LEU A 109 -0.71 20.55 -7.61
CA LEU A 109 -1.50 19.43 -7.12
C LEU A 109 -1.31 18.18 -7.99
N ILE A 110 -1.41 18.34 -9.30
CA ILE A 110 -1.22 17.24 -10.26
C ILE A 110 0.23 16.77 -10.23
N THR A 111 1.19 17.71 -10.25
CA THR A 111 2.62 17.39 -10.19
C THR A 111 2.96 16.59 -8.94
N TYR A 112 2.43 16.99 -7.78
CA TYR A 112 2.60 16.26 -6.52
C TYR A 112 2.10 14.82 -6.61
N ALA A 113 0.87 14.62 -7.10
CA ALA A 113 0.26 13.30 -7.19
C ALA A 113 1.06 12.36 -8.10
N VAL A 114 1.48 12.87 -9.27
CA VAL A 114 2.27 12.07 -10.23
C VAL A 114 3.65 11.72 -9.67
N LEU A 115 4.34 12.67 -9.06
CA LEU A 115 5.66 12.41 -8.46
C LEU A 115 5.58 11.44 -7.28
N MET A 116 4.56 11.54 -6.44
CA MET A 116 4.32 10.57 -5.35
C MET A 116 4.03 9.18 -5.90
N LEU A 117 3.23 9.08 -6.97
CA LEU A 117 2.99 7.81 -7.65
C LEU A 117 4.31 7.22 -8.19
N LEU A 118 5.16 8.03 -8.83
CA LEU A 118 6.45 7.56 -9.35
C LEU A 118 7.37 7.03 -8.24
N ILE A 119 7.44 7.71 -7.09
CA ILE A 119 8.19 7.18 -5.92
C ILE A 119 7.61 5.84 -5.49
N THR A 120 6.29 5.73 -5.38
CA THR A 120 5.64 4.48 -4.96
C THR A 120 5.91 3.34 -5.93
N VAL A 121 5.85 3.59 -7.24
CA VAL A 121 6.22 2.61 -8.27
C VAL A 121 7.69 2.22 -8.16
N GLY A 122 8.58 3.19 -7.98
CA GLY A 122 10.02 2.96 -7.86
C GLY A 122 10.37 2.11 -6.63
N THR A 123 9.86 2.47 -5.46
CA THR A 123 10.12 1.74 -4.20
C THR A 123 9.49 0.34 -4.22
N SER A 124 8.27 0.20 -4.72
CA SER A 124 7.62 -1.10 -4.85
C SER A 124 8.31 -1.99 -5.88
N GLY A 125 8.74 -1.40 -6.99
CA GLY A 125 9.55 -2.07 -8.02
C GLY A 125 10.88 -2.56 -7.46
N PHE A 126 11.54 -1.75 -6.64
CA PHE A 126 12.78 -2.15 -5.95
C PHE A 126 12.55 -3.38 -5.06
N TYR A 127 11.52 -3.39 -4.21
CA TYR A 127 11.21 -4.54 -3.36
C TYR A 127 10.88 -5.79 -4.17
N TYR A 128 10.11 -5.65 -5.26
CA TYR A 128 9.79 -6.76 -6.16
C TYR A 128 11.05 -7.34 -6.81
N LEU A 129 11.90 -6.51 -7.41
CA LEU A 129 13.12 -6.94 -8.10
C LEU A 129 14.12 -7.56 -7.12
N TYR A 130 14.29 -6.94 -5.96
CA TYR A 130 15.16 -7.45 -4.91
C TYR A 130 14.71 -8.86 -4.45
N CYS A 131 13.42 -9.02 -4.11
CA CYS A 131 12.90 -10.30 -3.68
C CYS A 131 12.99 -11.36 -4.79
N LYS A 132 12.69 -11.00 -6.03
CA LYS A 132 12.77 -11.93 -7.17
C LYS A 132 14.18 -12.41 -7.44
N HIS A 133 15.19 -11.54 -7.21
CA HIS A 133 16.59 -11.88 -7.47
C HIS A 133 17.19 -12.73 -6.35
N TYR A 134 16.93 -12.38 -5.09
CA TYR A 134 17.56 -13.03 -3.95
C TYR A 134 16.76 -14.18 -3.33
N TYR A 135 15.45 -14.26 -3.56
CA TYR A 135 14.58 -15.26 -2.91
C TYR A 135 13.77 -16.03 -3.94
N ALA A 136 14.10 -17.32 -4.09
CA ALA A 136 13.39 -18.22 -5.01
C ALA A 136 11.92 -18.43 -4.61
N GLU A 137 11.59 -18.24 -3.34
CA GLU A 137 10.25 -18.35 -2.79
C GLU A 137 9.30 -17.25 -3.27
N CYS A 138 9.84 -16.09 -3.70
CA CYS A 138 9.08 -14.96 -4.23
C CYS A 138 8.56 -15.18 -5.67
N ARG A 139 8.83 -16.34 -6.26
CA ARG A 139 8.24 -16.73 -7.54
C ARG A 139 6.78 -17.15 -7.31
N TYR A 140 5.88 -16.29 -7.75
CA TYR A 140 4.44 -16.54 -7.68
C TYR A 140 4.08 -17.89 -8.33
N SER A 141 3.31 -18.70 -7.63
CA SER A 141 2.63 -19.87 -8.17
C SER A 141 1.21 -19.85 -7.63
N PHE A 142 0.23 -19.90 -8.53
CA PHE A 142 -1.16 -19.95 -8.08
C PHE A 142 -1.38 -21.20 -7.23
N VAL A 143 -1.64 -21.01 -5.96
CA VAL A 143 -1.95 -22.08 -5.00
C VAL A 143 -3.22 -21.67 -4.27
N TRP A 144 -4.25 -22.50 -4.38
CA TRP A 144 -5.49 -22.31 -3.65
C TRP A 144 -5.62 -23.38 -2.59
N ASP A 145 -5.28 -23.05 -1.36
CA ASP A 145 -5.35 -23.94 -0.20
C ASP A 145 -6.34 -23.36 0.82
N LYS A 146 -7.52 -24.02 0.92
CA LYS A 146 -8.60 -23.56 1.81
C LYS A 146 -8.23 -23.66 3.29
N SER A 147 -7.40 -24.64 3.67
CA SER A 147 -6.97 -24.80 5.06
C SER A 147 -6.07 -23.65 5.48
N LEU A 148 -5.03 -23.38 4.66
CA LEU A 148 -4.10 -22.30 4.89
C LEU A 148 -4.80 -20.92 4.84
N LEU A 149 -5.77 -20.75 3.94
CA LEU A 149 -6.59 -19.54 3.86
C LEU A 149 -7.36 -19.31 5.16
N LYS A 150 -8.00 -20.34 5.71
CA LYS A 150 -8.75 -20.25 6.97
C LYS A 150 -7.84 -19.86 8.13
N ASP A 151 -6.64 -20.42 8.19
CA ASP A 151 -5.68 -20.13 9.24
C ASP A 151 -5.18 -18.68 9.15
N ILE A 152 -4.86 -18.19 7.93
CA ILE A 152 -4.44 -16.80 7.70
C ILE A 152 -5.57 -15.81 8.04
N LEU A 153 -6.79 -16.08 7.58
CA LEU A 153 -7.94 -15.20 7.86
C LEU A 153 -8.30 -15.21 9.35
N GLY A 154 -8.22 -16.37 10.02
CA GLY A 154 -8.44 -16.47 11.45
C GLY A 154 -7.42 -15.66 12.25
N TYR A 155 -6.13 -15.82 11.94
CA TYR A 155 -5.06 -15.04 12.57
C TYR A 155 -5.19 -13.54 12.29
N THR A 156 -5.46 -13.16 11.06
CA THR A 156 -5.64 -11.76 10.66
C THR A 156 -6.86 -11.15 11.34
N GLY A 157 -7.99 -11.86 11.37
CA GLY A 157 -9.21 -11.40 12.05
C GLY A 157 -8.97 -11.13 13.54
N TRP A 158 -8.28 -12.03 14.22
CA TRP A 158 -7.91 -11.84 15.63
C TRP A 158 -7.01 -10.63 15.85
N ASN A 159 -6.00 -10.43 14.99
CA ASN A 159 -5.12 -9.26 15.03
C ASN A 159 -5.89 -7.94 14.79
N VAL A 160 -6.84 -7.93 13.85
CA VAL A 160 -7.67 -6.74 13.60
C VAL A 160 -8.47 -6.36 14.84
N ILE A 161 -9.07 -7.32 15.54
CA ILE A 161 -9.78 -7.06 16.80
C ILE A 161 -8.82 -6.48 17.86
N GLY A 162 -7.61 -7.02 17.97
CA GLY A 162 -6.58 -6.51 18.87
C GLY A 162 -6.18 -5.06 18.57
N ILE A 163 -5.98 -4.73 17.29
CA ILE A 163 -5.63 -3.37 16.84
C ILE A 163 -6.79 -2.40 17.10
N LEU A 164 -8.03 -2.79 16.78
CA LEU A 164 -9.22 -1.97 17.03
C LEU A 164 -9.41 -1.70 18.52
N SER A 165 -9.18 -2.70 19.36
CA SER A 165 -9.18 -2.55 20.81
C SER A 165 -8.13 -1.54 21.29
N GLY A 166 -6.91 -1.60 20.74
CA GLY A 166 -5.84 -0.65 21.04
C GLY A 166 -6.17 0.78 20.63
N ILE A 167 -6.73 0.96 19.44
CA ILE A 167 -7.19 2.28 18.95
C ILE A 167 -8.34 2.80 19.84
N GLY A 168 -9.31 1.95 20.17
CA GLY A 168 -10.42 2.31 21.06
C GLY A 168 -9.94 2.76 22.44
N LYS A 169 -8.95 2.06 22.99
CA LYS A 169 -8.34 2.45 24.27
C LYS A 169 -7.65 3.82 24.17
N SER A 170 -6.84 4.05 23.16
CA SER A 170 -6.13 5.34 23.01
C SER A 170 -7.09 6.50 22.73
N ALA A 171 -8.12 6.29 21.92
CA ALA A 171 -9.17 7.29 21.69
C ALA A 171 -9.97 7.59 22.97
N GLY A 172 -10.32 6.56 23.74
CA GLY A 172 -11.02 6.70 25.01
C GLY A 172 -10.20 7.48 26.06
N VAL A 173 -8.90 7.19 26.15
CA VAL A 173 -8.00 7.94 27.06
C VAL A 173 -7.91 9.41 26.63
N ASN A 174 -7.80 9.70 25.34
CA ASN A 174 -7.75 11.09 24.86
C ASN A 174 -9.05 11.86 25.12
N LEU A 175 -10.22 11.18 25.05
CA LEU A 175 -11.51 11.78 25.38
C LEU A 175 -11.67 12.06 26.88
N LEU A 176 -11.06 11.25 27.74
CA LEU A 176 -11.13 11.43 29.20
C LEU A 176 -10.16 12.48 29.74
N LEU A 177 -9.07 12.74 28.99
CA LEU A 177 -8.04 13.71 29.37
C LEU A 177 -8.28 15.12 28.81
N ASN A 178 -9.28 15.30 27.94
CA ASN A 178 -9.65 16.57 27.32
C ASN A 178 -11.02 17.03 27.81
#